data_b2f2ee46df8a39edc36af5ec9c3080b8
#
_entry.id   b2f2ee46df8a39edc36af5ec9c3080b8
#
_cell.length_a   1.000
_cell.length_b   1.000
_cell.length_c   1.000
_cell.angle_alpha   90.00
_cell.angle_beta   90.00
_cell.angle_gamma   90.00
#
_symmetry.space_group_name_H-M   'P 1'
#
loop_
_entity.id
_entity.type
_entity.pdbx_description
1 polymer ?
#
loop_
_entity_poly.entity_id
_entity_poly.type
_entity_poly.pdbx_seq_one_letter_code
_entity_poly.pdbx_strand_id
1 'polypeptide(L)'
;MSYTRGTFAALVDALIPETPELEARGPEHVPGSLEVGLEEAVIARVNNFVETHGLASLAGDAVPLAPAVAALLDAAAAELLVRRRAESGLRSPEPSFASGPFSRLAREDRLRALRLLEEEGVVAALSERVDAASLGTMQFLASSLPILIEFVYYSETTAEGDDDRSLGWRQAGYPGPADGYEVLCGYEVEAFEENDY
;
A
#
# COMPACT_ATOMS: atom_id res chain seq x y z
N MET A 1 2.70 9.41 16.81
CA MET A 1 2.66 8.43 15.70
C MET A 1 3.99 7.68 15.71
N SER A 2 4.00 6.34 15.60
CA SER A 2 5.26 5.57 15.53
C SER A 2 5.99 5.85 14.20
N TYR A 3 7.30 5.60 14.17
CA TYR A 3 8.12 5.78 12.96
C TYR A 3 7.53 5.03 11.75
N THR A 4 7.28 3.74 11.90
CA THR A 4 6.71 2.90 10.83
C THR A 4 5.36 3.45 10.34
N ARG A 5 4.44 3.74 11.26
CA ARG A 5 3.13 4.28 10.90
C ARG A 5 3.25 5.61 10.16
N GLY A 6 4.11 6.52 10.60
CA GLY A 6 4.31 7.80 9.93
C GLY A 6 4.89 7.67 8.52
N THR A 7 5.79 6.71 8.29
CA THR A 7 6.33 6.43 6.96
C THR A 7 5.27 5.83 6.04
N PHE A 8 4.46 4.88 6.54
CA PHE A 8 3.37 4.29 5.77
C PHE A 8 2.24 5.29 5.50
N ALA A 9 1.90 6.17 6.45
CA ALA A 9 0.95 7.26 6.22
C ALA A 9 1.40 8.16 5.06
N ALA A 10 2.68 8.55 5.05
CA ALA A 10 3.25 9.32 3.95
C ALA A 10 3.25 8.56 2.60
N LEU A 11 3.40 7.23 2.64
CA LEU A 11 3.37 6.37 1.46
C LEU A 11 1.96 6.29 0.86
N VAL A 12 0.95 5.97 1.69
CA VAL A 12 -0.43 5.84 1.20
C VAL A 12 -0.99 7.19 0.73
N ASP A 13 -0.67 8.30 1.43
CA ASP A 13 -1.00 9.65 1.00
C ASP A 13 -0.35 10.03 -0.34
N ALA A 14 0.86 9.56 -0.61
CA ALA A 14 1.50 9.82 -1.89
C ALA A 14 0.79 9.14 -3.07
N LEU A 15 0.23 7.96 -2.86
CA LEU A 15 -0.45 7.17 -3.89
C LEU A 15 -1.92 7.57 -4.03
N ILE A 16 -2.63 7.70 -2.91
CA ILE A 16 -4.07 7.98 -2.86
C ILE A 16 -4.30 9.20 -1.94
N PRO A 17 -4.02 10.41 -2.43
CA PRO A 17 -4.19 11.64 -1.66
C PRO A 17 -5.64 12.06 -1.56
N GLU A 18 -5.94 12.96 -0.64
CA GLU A 18 -7.14 13.78 -0.68
C GLU A 18 -7.18 14.60 -1.99
N THR A 19 -8.35 14.65 -2.64
CA THR A 19 -8.56 15.30 -3.94
C THR A 19 -9.76 16.24 -3.92
N PRO A 20 -9.68 17.40 -3.22
CA PRO A 20 -10.78 18.36 -3.10
C PRO A 20 -11.32 18.86 -4.47
N GLU A 21 -10.47 18.85 -5.48
CA GLU A 21 -10.85 19.23 -6.85
C GLU A 21 -11.86 18.29 -7.49
N LEU A 22 -12.06 17.10 -6.92
CA LEU A 22 -13.05 16.13 -7.42
C LEU A 22 -14.40 16.22 -6.73
N GLU A 23 -14.62 17.16 -5.80
CA GLU A 23 -15.88 17.36 -5.06
C GLU A 23 -17.10 17.46 -6.00
N ALA A 24 -16.93 18.05 -7.19
CA ALA A 24 -17.98 18.15 -8.19
C ALA A 24 -18.45 16.80 -8.76
N ARG A 25 -17.69 15.71 -8.57
CA ARG A 25 -18.07 14.35 -8.96
C ARG A 25 -18.89 13.62 -7.91
N GLY A 26 -18.78 14.07 -6.65
CA GLY A 26 -19.42 13.50 -5.48
C GLY A 26 -18.51 13.62 -4.26
N PRO A 27 -19.09 13.75 -3.05
CA PRO A 27 -18.31 13.90 -1.82
C PRO A 27 -17.39 12.69 -1.54
N GLU A 28 -17.73 11.50 -2.04
CA GLU A 28 -16.93 10.28 -1.93
C GLU A 28 -15.60 10.36 -2.69
N HIS A 29 -15.46 11.28 -3.65
CA HIS A 29 -14.23 11.44 -4.44
C HIS A 29 -13.20 12.39 -3.79
N VAL A 30 -13.55 13.07 -2.71
CA VAL A 30 -12.65 14.00 -2.01
C VAL A 30 -11.70 13.27 -1.06
N PRO A 31 -12.18 12.37 -0.17
CA PRO A 31 -11.31 11.72 0.80
C PRO A 31 -10.22 10.86 0.16
N GLY A 32 -9.03 10.88 0.76
CA GLY A 32 -7.92 10.03 0.37
C GLY A 32 -7.76 8.81 1.28
N SER A 33 -6.59 8.23 1.24
CA SER A 33 -6.26 7.00 1.97
C SER A 33 -6.18 7.17 3.49
N LEU A 34 -5.84 8.38 3.97
CA LEU A 34 -5.67 8.64 5.40
C LEU A 34 -6.99 8.69 6.15
N GLU A 35 -8.06 9.12 5.49
CA GLU A 35 -9.41 9.22 6.06
C GLU A 35 -9.98 7.84 6.39
N VAL A 36 -9.51 6.81 5.72
CA VAL A 36 -9.91 5.40 5.97
C VAL A 36 -8.87 4.59 6.74
N GLY A 37 -7.83 5.25 7.29
CA GLY A 37 -6.79 4.57 8.07
C GLY A 37 -6.00 3.52 7.27
N LEU A 38 -5.85 3.72 5.96
CA LEU A 38 -5.27 2.72 5.04
C LEU A 38 -3.86 2.30 5.45
N GLU A 39 -3.08 3.19 6.09
CA GLU A 39 -1.74 2.89 6.56
C GLU A 39 -1.70 1.74 7.56
N GLU A 40 -2.71 1.61 8.43
CA GLU A 40 -2.79 0.52 9.41
C GLU A 40 -3.09 -0.81 8.72
N ALA A 41 -4.03 -0.82 7.79
CA ALA A 41 -4.41 -2.00 7.02
C ALA A 41 -3.23 -2.51 6.16
N VAL A 42 -2.49 -1.58 5.51
CA VAL A 42 -1.30 -1.93 4.72
C VAL A 42 -0.17 -2.46 5.61
N ILE A 43 0.08 -1.85 6.77
CA ILE A 43 1.07 -2.35 7.74
C ILE A 43 0.72 -3.79 8.17
N ALA A 44 -0.54 -4.04 8.52
CA ALA A 44 -0.99 -5.37 8.90
C ALA A 44 -0.78 -6.37 7.74
N ARG A 45 -1.13 -5.99 6.51
CA ARG A 45 -0.96 -6.84 5.32
C ARG A 45 0.50 -7.16 5.04
N VAL A 46 1.39 -6.17 5.14
CA VAL A 46 2.83 -6.35 4.96
C VAL A 46 3.42 -7.26 6.04
N ASN A 47 3.02 -7.11 7.29
CA ASN A 47 3.49 -7.97 8.37
C ASN A 47 3.02 -9.42 8.22
N ASN A 48 1.79 -9.63 7.73
CA ASN A 48 1.22 -10.96 7.52
C ASN A 48 1.67 -11.61 6.20
N PHE A 49 2.44 -10.90 5.38
CA PHE A 49 2.91 -11.40 4.09
C PHE A 49 3.74 -12.68 4.22
N VAL A 50 4.60 -12.77 5.25
CA VAL A 50 5.45 -13.93 5.50
C VAL A 50 4.64 -15.16 5.92
N GLU A 51 3.64 -14.97 6.76
CA GLU A 51 2.77 -16.06 7.23
C GLU A 51 1.99 -16.70 6.09
N THR A 52 1.46 -15.87 5.18
CA THR A 52 0.63 -16.32 4.06
C THR A 52 1.42 -17.14 3.03
N HIS A 53 2.73 -16.94 2.91
CA HIS A 53 3.57 -17.57 1.88
C HIS A 53 4.47 -18.70 2.41
N GLY A 54 4.23 -19.20 3.62
CA GLY A 54 4.95 -20.35 4.15
C GLY A 54 6.42 -20.10 4.52
N LEU A 55 6.89 -18.86 4.46
CA LEU A 55 8.27 -18.49 4.84
C LEU A 55 8.46 -18.42 6.37
N ALA A 56 7.38 -18.29 7.14
CA ALA A 56 7.40 -18.23 8.60
C ALA A 56 8.01 -19.48 9.24
N SER A 57 7.97 -20.62 8.56
CA SER A 57 8.53 -21.89 9.04
C SER A 57 10.07 -21.93 9.05
N LEU A 58 10.75 -20.99 8.41
CA LEU A 58 12.22 -20.99 8.28
C LEU A 58 12.93 -19.99 9.20
N ALA A 59 12.20 -19.01 9.70
CA ALA A 59 12.76 -17.95 10.51
C ALA A 59 12.10 -17.97 11.87
N GLY A 60 12.52 -18.64 12.86
CA GLY A 60 12.09 -18.46 14.26
C GLY A 60 11.07 -17.30 14.47
N ASP A 61 10.94 -16.66 15.54
CA ASP A 61 9.96 -15.58 15.78
C ASP A 61 9.82 -14.62 14.58
N ALA A 62 8.61 -14.53 14.00
CA ALA A 62 8.33 -13.72 12.81
C ALA A 62 8.69 -12.23 13.09
N VAL A 63 9.73 -11.74 12.44
CA VAL A 63 10.10 -10.32 12.52
C VAL A 63 9.12 -9.53 11.65
N PRO A 64 8.44 -8.50 12.20
CA PRO A 64 7.53 -7.68 11.41
C PRO A 64 8.26 -7.05 10.22
N LEU A 65 7.71 -7.21 9.01
CA LEU A 65 8.32 -6.67 7.79
C LEU A 65 8.09 -5.17 7.60
N ALA A 66 7.00 -4.62 8.12
CA ALA A 66 6.68 -3.20 7.94
C ALA A 66 7.79 -2.24 8.41
N PRO A 67 8.49 -2.46 9.56
CA PRO A 67 9.64 -1.63 9.92
C PRO A 67 10.78 -1.71 8.91
N ALA A 68 11.06 -2.87 8.35
CA ALA A 68 12.10 -3.04 7.33
C ALA A 68 11.74 -2.34 6.02
N VAL A 69 10.48 -2.42 5.60
CA VAL A 69 9.95 -1.67 4.45
C VAL A 69 10.04 -0.16 4.69
N ALA A 70 9.68 0.32 5.89
CA ALA A 70 9.82 1.75 6.22
C ALA A 70 11.28 2.21 6.14
N ALA A 71 12.24 1.40 6.63
CA ALA A 71 13.66 1.70 6.53
C ALA A 71 14.16 1.68 5.06
N LEU A 72 13.64 0.78 4.23
CA LEU A 72 13.95 0.74 2.80
C LEU A 72 13.44 2.00 2.07
N LEU A 73 12.23 2.46 2.38
CA LEU A 73 11.69 3.71 1.84
C LEU A 73 12.54 4.91 2.24
N ASP A 74 12.99 4.99 3.49
CA ASP A 74 13.88 6.05 3.95
C ASP A 74 15.26 5.98 3.27
N ALA A 75 15.78 4.78 3.02
CA ALA A 75 17.02 4.61 2.28
C ALA A 75 16.88 5.07 0.82
N ALA A 76 15.75 4.76 0.16
CA ALA A 76 15.45 5.25 -1.18
C ALA A 76 15.31 6.77 -1.22
N ALA A 77 14.68 7.37 -0.20
CA ALA A 77 14.58 8.82 -0.07
C ALA A 77 15.97 9.47 0.11
N ALA A 78 16.84 8.87 0.93
CA ALA A 78 18.21 9.35 1.10
C ALA A 78 19.01 9.26 -0.22
N GLU A 79 18.88 8.17 -0.97
CA GLU A 79 19.49 8.01 -2.28
C GLU A 79 18.99 9.07 -3.27
N LEU A 80 17.66 9.31 -3.32
CA LEU A 80 17.09 10.39 -4.14
C LEU A 80 17.68 11.75 -3.78
N LEU A 81 17.83 12.07 -2.50
CA LEU A 81 18.42 13.31 -2.03
C LEU A 81 19.88 13.46 -2.45
N VAL A 82 20.66 12.37 -2.42
CA VAL A 82 22.06 12.38 -2.89
C VAL A 82 22.13 12.64 -4.38
N ARG A 83 21.34 11.93 -5.19
CA ARG A 83 21.30 12.12 -6.66
C ARG A 83 20.88 13.56 -7.01
N ARG A 84 19.91 14.13 -6.31
CA ARG A 84 19.41 15.49 -6.57
C ARG A 84 20.31 16.62 -6.08
N ARG A 85 21.15 16.42 -5.07
CA ARG A 85 22.18 17.41 -4.71
C ARG A 85 23.09 17.73 -5.88
N ALA A 86 23.28 16.78 -6.80
CA ALA A 86 24.03 16.97 -8.02
C ALA A 86 23.26 17.78 -9.09
N GLU A 87 21.91 17.80 -9.06
CA GLU A 87 21.04 18.35 -10.11
C GLU A 87 20.34 19.68 -9.78
N SER A 88 20.50 20.24 -8.58
CA SER A 88 19.90 21.52 -8.13
C SER A 88 18.38 21.62 -8.28
N GLY A 89 17.63 21.14 -7.32
CA GLY A 89 16.17 21.34 -7.34
C GLY A 89 15.37 20.53 -6.34
N LEU A 90 15.68 20.65 -5.04
CA LEU A 90 14.78 20.09 -4.01
C LEU A 90 13.57 21.01 -3.87
N ARG A 91 12.36 20.44 -3.96
CA ARG A 91 11.13 21.11 -3.54
C ARG A 91 11.10 21.20 -2.01
N SER A 92 10.40 22.21 -1.50
CA SER A 92 10.23 22.35 -0.06
C SER A 92 9.58 21.11 0.55
N PRO A 93 10.10 20.60 1.67
CA PRO A 93 9.50 19.45 2.34
C PRO A 93 8.10 19.78 2.85
N GLU A 94 7.17 18.82 2.74
CA GLU A 94 5.87 18.93 3.38
C GLU A 94 5.98 18.54 4.85
N PRO A 95 5.54 19.38 5.79
CA PRO A 95 5.73 19.17 7.22
C PRO A 95 4.78 18.12 7.82
N SER A 96 3.85 17.57 7.05
CA SER A 96 2.73 16.78 7.55
C SER A 96 3.12 15.46 8.24
N PHE A 97 4.25 14.88 7.85
CA PHE A 97 4.69 13.59 8.37
C PHE A 97 6.12 13.68 8.91
N ALA A 98 6.29 13.83 10.21
CA ALA A 98 7.59 14.04 10.83
C ALA A 98 8.24 12.73 11.31
N SER A 99 8.33 11.69 10.48
CA SER A 99 8.91 10.40 10.86
C SER A 99 10.35 10.22 10.38
N GLY A 100 10.59 10.02 9.10
CA GLY A 100 11.90 9.78 8.51
C GLY A 100 12.14 10.60 7.24
N PRO A 101 13.26 10.39 6.54
CA PRO A 101 13.58 11.07 5.28
C PRO A 101 12.46 10.98 4.24
N PHE A 102 11.87 9.78 4.03
CA PHE A 102 10.80 9.57 3.08
C PHE A 102 9.57 10.42 3.39
N SER A 103 9.15 10.41 4.66
CA SER A 103 7.95 11.13 5.10
C SER A 103 8.06 12.66 4.98
N ARG A 104 9.29 13.18 4.93
CA ARG A 104 9.58 14.61 4.79
C ARG A 104 9.66 15.09 3.34
N LEU A 105 9.69 14.16 2.38
CA LEU A 105 9.69 14.54 0.97
C LEU A 105 8.34 15.12 0.56
N ALA A 106 8.32 16.01 -0.41
CA ALA A 106 7.11 16.38 -1.13
C ALA A 106 6.53 15.14 -1.81
N ARG A 107 5.20 15.09 -2.00
CA ARG A 107 4.47 13.96 -2.57
C ARG A 107 5.12 13.41 -3.86
N GLU A 108 5.44 14.28 -4.81
CA GLU A 108 6.07 13.88 -6.07
C GLU A 108 7.45 13.23 -5.86
N ASP A 109 8.18 13.65 -4.84
CA ASP A 109 9.49 13.09 -4.53
C ASP A 109 9.38 11.76 -3.79
N ARG A 110 8.31 11.55 -3.01
CA ARG A 110 7.98 10.21 -2.47
C ARG A 110 7.71 9.23 -3.60
N LEU A 111 6.93 9.63 -4.63
CA LEU A 111 6.70 8.79 -5.81
C LEU A 111 7.98 8.51 -6.60
N ARG A 112 8.90 9.46 -6.68
CA ARG A 112 10.21 9.24 -7.31
C ARG A 112 11.09 8.31 -6.49
N ALA A 113 11.08 8.42 -5.15
CA ALA A 113 11.79 7.49 -4.28
C ALA A 113 11.25 6.06 -4.40
N LEU A 114 9.94 5.88 -4.57
CA LEU A 114 9.34 4.58 -4.89
C LEU A 114 9.87 4.02 -6.21
N ARG A 115 9.91 4.83 -7.26
CA ARG A 115 10.45 4.39 -8.57
C ARG A 115 11.91 3.97 -8.51
N LEU A 116 12.72 4.57 -7.62
CA LEU A 116 14.10 4.12 -7.43
C LEU A 116 14.18 2.66 -6.95
N LEU A 117 13.17 2.18 -6.22
CA LEU A 117 13.13 0.79 -5.77
C LEU A 117 12.86 -0.20 -6.91
N GLU A 118 12.36 0.26 -8.05
CA GLU A 118 12.16 -0.53 -9.27
C GLU A 118 13.44 -0.63 -10.11
N GLU A 119 14.43 0.24 -9.87
CA GLU A 119 15.70 0.21 -10.61
C GLU A 119 16.53 -1.01 -10.23
N GLU A 120 17.08 -1.68 -11.25
CA GLU A 120 17.94 -2.86 -11.07
C GLU A 120 19.12 -2.56 -10.12
N GLY A 121 19.31 -3.40 -9.10
CA GLY A 121 20.39 -3.28 -8.14
C GLY A 121 20.20 -2.25 -7.02
N VAL A 122 19.25 -1.32 -7.10
CA VAL A 122 19.04 -0.32 -6.03
C VAL A 122 18.59 -1.00 -4.75
N VAL A 123 17.61 -1.90 -4.79
CA VAL A 123 17.17 -2.64 -3.60
C VAL A 123 18.31 -3.48 -3.02
N ALA A 124 19.13 -4.11 -3.87
CA ALA A 124 20.29 -4.87 -3.42
C ALA A 124 21.28 -3.98 -2.63
N ALA A 125 21.63 -2.82 -3.19
CA ALA A 125 22.54 -1.87 -2.54
C ALA A 125 21.95 -1.25 -1.27
N LEU A 126 20.64 -1.04 -1.19
CA LEU A 126 19.96 -0.50 -0.03
C LEU A 126 19.76 -1.56 1.06
N SER A 127 19.50 -2.82 0.70
CA SER A 127 19.28 -3.90 1.65
C SER A 127 20.55 -4.29 2.42
N GLU A 128 21.74 -4.02 1.89
CA GLU A 128 22.99 -4.13 2.65
C GLU A 128 23.02 -3.19 3.87
N ARG A 129 22.24 -2.13 3.86
CA ARG A 129 22.16 -1.11 4.94
C ARG A 129 21.00 -1.38 5.90
N VAL A 130 20.11 -2.27 5.55
CA VAL A 130 18.92 -2.62 6.32
C VAL A 130 19.07 -4.07 6.74
N ASP A 131 19.07 -4.33 8.04
CA ASP A 131 19.05 -5.68 8.60
C ASP A 131 17.66 -6.28 8.32
N ALA A 132 17.51 -6.84 7.13
CA ALA A 132 16.23 -7.20 6.56
C ALA A 132 16.14 -8.68 6.20
N ALA A 133 14.93 -9.18 6.10
CA ALA A 133 14.56 -10.43 5.45
C ALA A 133 15.30 -10.63 4.12
N SER A 134 15.24 -11.81 3.55
CA SER A 134 15.96 -12.12 2.31
C SER A 134 15.77 -11.04 1.24
N LEU A 135 16.82 -10.74 0.49
CA LEU A 135 16.80 -9.74 -0.60
C LEU A 135 15.62 -9.93 -1.55
N GLY A 136 15.30 -11.20 -1.88
CA GLY A 136 14.17 -11.50 -2.77
C GLY A 136 12.82 -11.07 -2.21
N THR A 137 12.60 -11.21 -0.90
CA THR A 137 11.38 -10.74 -0.23
C THR A 137 11.30 -9.21 -0.29
N MET A 138 12.41 -8.52 -0.02
CA MET A 138 12.43 -7.05 -0.06
C MET A 138 12.23 -6.50 -1.48
N GLN A 139 12.83 -7.12 -2.49
CA GLN A 139 12.61 -6.77 -3.90
C GLN A 139 11.14 -6.95 -4.30
N PHE A 140 10.55 -8.09 -3.94
CA PHE A 140 9.15 -8.38 -4.23
C PHE A 140 8.23 -7.36 -3.54
N LEU A 141 8.42 -7.11 -2.25
CA LEU A 141 7.62 -6.12 -1.51
C LEU A 141 7.77 -4.72 -2.11
N ALA A 142 9.00 -4.28 -2.38
CA ALA A 142 9.25 -2.95 -2.95
C ALA A 142 8.51 -2.73 -4.26
N SER A 143 8.57 -3.70 -5.18
CA SER A 143 7.88 -3.62 -6.47
C SER A 143 6.35 -3.80 -6.36
N SER A 144 5.87 -4.47 -5.31
CA SER A 144 4.45 -4.77 -5.13
C SER A 144 3.71 -3.72 -4.29
N LEU A 145 4.43 -2.81 -3.60
CA LEU A 145 3.81 -1.84 -2.68
C LEU A 145 2.66 -1.04 -3.31
N PRO A 146 2.79 -0.44 -4.52
CA PRO A 146 1.69 0.32 -5.10
C PRO A 146 0.46 -0.56 -5.33
N ILE A 147 0.65 -1.73 -5.94
CA ILE A 147 -0.44 -2.68 -6.24
C ILE A 147 -1.08 -3.18 -4.94
N LEU A 148 -0.28 -3.47 -3.91
CA LEU A 148 -0.78 -3.91 -2.61
C LEU A 148 -1.64 -2.83 -1.94
N ILE A 149 -1.23 -1.57 -2.02
CA ILE A 149 -1.95 -0.43 -1.45
C ILE A 149 -3.29 -0.24 -2.18
N GLU A 150 -3.29 -0.27 -3.50
CA GLU A 150 -4.51 -0.22 -4.30
C GLU A 150 -5.44 -1.39 -3.98
N PHE A 151 -4.89 -2.61 -3.91
CA PHE A 151 -5.66 -3.80 -3.55
C PHE A 151 -6.33 -3.65 -2.16
N VAL A 152 -5.60 -3.18 -1.15
CA VAL A 152 -6.16 -2.96 0.20
C VAL A 152 -7.21 -1.86 0.18
N TYR A 153 -7.00 -0.78 -0.58
CA TYR A 153 -7.94 0.33 -0.71
C TYR A 153 -9.28 -0.08 -1.31
N TYR A 154 -9.25 -0.95 -2.31
CA TYR A 154 -10.46 -1.49 -2.94
C TYR A 154 -10.98 -2.78 -2.28
N SER A 155 -10.42 -3.17 -1.13
CA SER A 155 -10.89 -4.33 -0.38
C SER A 155 -11.92 -3.94 0.68
N GLU A 156 -12.66 -4.92 1.17
CA GLU A 156 -13.63 -4.77 2.26
C GLU A 156 -12.99 -4.34 3.58
N THR A 157 -11.67 -4.51 3.72
CA THR A 157 -10.91 -4.16 4.93
C THR A 157 -10.96 -2.67 5.28
N THR A 158 -11.34 -1.82 4.33
CA THR A 158 -11.47 -0.37 4.50
C THR A 158 -12.93 0.10 4.58
N ALA A 159 -13.89 -0.82 4.69
CA ALA A 159 -15.28 -0.49 4.94
C ALA A 159 -15.46 0.05 6.37
N GLU A 160 -16.15 1.18 6.53
CA GLU A 160 -16.41 1.81 7.82
C GLU A 160 -17.92 1.94 8.08
N GLY A 161 -18.33 1.62 9.30
CA GLY A 161 -19.70 1.81 9.79
C GLY A 161 -20.70 0.78 9.24
N ASP A 162 -21.95 1.23 9.06
CA ASP A 162 -23.06 0.40 8.56
C ASP A 162 -23.06 0.22 7.02
N ASP A 163 -22.15 0.90 6.30
CA ASP A 163 -21.97 0.72 4.86
C ASP A 163 -20.90 -0.35 4.64
N ASP A 164 -21.30 -1.52 4.19
CA ASP A 164 -20.42 -2.65 3.88
C ASP A 164 -19.47 -2.37 2.69
N ARG A 165 -19.57 -1.16 2.10
CA ARG A 165 -18.75 -0.76 0.96
C ARG A 165 -17.58 0.10 1.39
N SER A 166 -16.38 -0.30 0.98
CA SER A 166 -15.18 0.52 1.14
C SER A 166 -15.28 1.87 0.41
N LEU A 167 -14.51 2.87 0.83
CA LEU A 167 -14.44 4.16 0.12
C LEU A 167 -14.03 3.95 -1.34
N GLY A 168 -13.05 3.08 -1.63
CA GLY A 168 -12.63 2.77 -2.99
C GLY A 168 -13.77 2.20 -3.85
N TRP A 169 -14.62 1.35 -3.28
CA TRP A 169 -15.79 0.83 -4.01
C TRP A 169 -16.80 1.93 -4.35
N ARG A 170 -17.06 2.85 -3.41
CA ARG A 170 -17.95 3.98 -3.65
C ARG A 170 -17.40 4.89 -4.74
N GLN A 171 -16.12 5.20 -4.71
CA GLN A 171 -15.44 6.02 -5.74
C GLN A 171 -15.46 5.36 -7.13
N ALA A 172 -15.29 4.03 -7.17
CA ALA A 172 -15.36 3.27 -8.41
C ALA A 172 -16.79 3.04 -8.92
N GLY A 173 -17.82 3.41 -8.14
CA GLY A 173 -19.21 3.09 -8.44
C GLY A 173 -19.51 1.60 -8.37
N TYR A 174 -18.69 0.82 -7.62
CA TYR A 174 -18.91 -0.61 -7.46
C TYR A 174 -20.08 -0.85 -6.49
N PRO A 175 -21.13 -1.58 -6.91
CA PRO A 175 -22.34 -1.75 -6.10
C PRO A 175 -22.15 -2.65 -4.86
N GLY A 176 -21.00 -3.25 -4.72
CA GLY A 176 -20.73 -4.28 -3.70
C GLY A 176 -20.80 -5.69 -4.27
N PRO A 177 -20.60 -6.71 -3.44
CA PRO A 177 -20.82 -8.10 -3.83
C PRO A 177 -22.26 -8.20 -4.32
N ALA A 178 -22.46 -8.70 -5.55
CA ALA A 178 -23.80 -8.86 -6.07
C ALA A 178 -24.59 -9.82 -5.18
N ASP A 179 -25.84 -9.51 -4.88
CA ASP A 179 -26.78 -10.42 -4.20
C ASP A 179 -26.87 -11.80 -4.88
N GLY A 180 -26.28 -11.92 -6.05
CA GLY A 180 -26.14 -13.17 -6.80
C GLY A 180 -25.46 -14.30 -6.02
N TYR A 181 -24.65 -14.00 -5.01
CA TYR A 181 -24.10 -15.03 -4.13
C TYR A 181 -25.15 -15.52 -3.12
N GLU A 182 -25.97 -14.62 -2.56
CA GLU A 182 -27.10 -14.98 -1.73
C GLU A 182 -28.21 -15.67 -2.56
N VAL A 183 -28.44 -15.19 -3.77
CA VAL A 183 -29.34 -15.81 -4.73
C VAL A 183 -28.83 -17.21 -5.12
N LEU A 184 -27.53 -17.40 -5.33
CA LEU A 184 -26.94 -18.72 -5.57
C LEU A 184 -26.98 -19.63 -4.34
N CYS A 185 -26.89 -19.10 -3.13
CA CYS A 185 -27.07 -19.89 -1.90
C CYS A 185 -28.52 -20.29 -1.64
N GLY A 186 -29.48 -19.60 -2.26
CA GLY A 186 -30.92 -19.91 -2.18
C GLY A 186 -31.54 -20.55 -3.43
N TYR A 187 -30.81 -20.58 -4.54
CA TYR A 187 -31.25 -21.29 -5.73
C TYR A 187 -31.02 -22.81 -5.50
N GLU A 188 -32.11 -23.59 -5.46
CA GLU A 188 -32.04 -24.98 -5.86
C GLU A 188 -31.59 -24.94 -7.35
N VAL A 189 -30.31 -25.19 -7.58
CA VAL A 189 -29.81 -25.44 -8.92
C VAL A 189 -30.49 -26.71 -9.35
N GLU A 190 -31.45 -26.63 -10.29
CA GLU A 190 -31.95 -27.80 -10.98
C GLU A 190 -30.75 -28.59 -11.49
N ALA A 191 -30.71 -29.88 -11.18
CA ALA A 191 -29.57 -30.71 -11.52
C ALA A 191 -29.21 -30.49 -12.99
N PHE A 192 -27.93 -30.19 -13.25
CA PHE A 192 -27.40 -30.06 -14.60
C PHE A 192 -27.81 -31.36 -15.33
N GLU A 193 -28.72 -31.26 -16.28
CA GLU A 193 -28.94 -32.36 -17.22
C GLU A 193 -27.69 -32.40 -18.10
N GLU A 194 -26.89 -33.45 -17.92
CA GLU A 194 -25.80 -33.75 -18.84
C GLU A 194 -26.44 -33.95 -20.22
N ASN A 195 -26.24 -32.97 -21.11
CA ASN A 195 -26.59 -33.17 -22.51
C ASN A 195 -25.58 -34.14 -23.09
N ASP A 196 -25.98 -35.37 -23.31
CA ASP A 196 -25.28 -36.37 -24.12
C ASP A 196 -25.10 -35.80 -25.54
N TYR A 197 -23.86 -35.44 -25.89
CA TYR A 197 -23.43 -35.15 -27.25
C TYR A 197 -22.74 -36.37 -27.83
#